data_d353d125e379ccf30162b674a5c6ab32
#
_entry.id   d353d125e379ccf30162b674a5c6ab32
#
_cell.length_a   1.000
_cell.length_b   1.000
_cell.length_c   1.000
_cell.angle_alpha   90.00
_cell.angle_beta   90.00
_cell.angle_gamma   90.00
#
_symmetry.space_group_name_H-M   'P 1'
#
loop_
_entity.id
_entity.type
_entity.pdbx_description
1 polymer ?
#
loop_
_entity_poly.entity_id
_entity_poly.type
_entity_poly.pdbx_seq_one_letter_code
_entity_poly.pdbx_strand_id
1 'polypeptide(L)'
;MSTEEMWFPDWDNGGCKQPGVYMAGSPWSKNPASVRHYANSPHKLVQNWDTPILVTHGELDYRVPVEQGMSAFNAAQMMGVPSKMILFPDENHWILKPQNSIHWNREFFAWLDQYCK
;
A
#
# COMPACT_ATOMS: atom_id res chain seq x y z
N MET A 1 1.95 -0.49 -6.76
CA MET A 1 2.97 -1.47 -6.34
C MET A 1 3.23 -1.22 -4.88
N SER A 2 2.98 -2.18 -4.03
CA SER A 2 3.13 -2.03 -2.58
C SER A 2 4.57 -2.37 -2.14
N THR A 3 4.95 -1.88 -0.98
CA THR A 3 6.28 -2.15 -0.42
C THR A 3 6.45 -3.61 0.03
N GLU A 4 5.36 -4.35 0.19
CA GLU A 4 5.43 -5.77 0.53
C GLU A 4 5.99 -6.63 -0.62
N GLU A 5 5.78 -6.22 -1.85
CA GLU A 5 6.42 -6.88 -2.99
C GLU A 5 7.94 -6.88 -2.88
N MET A 6 8.43 -6.00 -2.05
CA MET A 6 9.85 -5.85 -1.78
C MET A 6 10.31 -6.65 -0.56
N TRP A 7 9.53 -6.60 0.53
CA TRP A 7 9.93 -7.22 1.79
C TRP A 7 9.50 -8.68 1.90
N PHE A 8 8.33 -8.99 1.30
CA PHE A 8 7.73 -10.32 1.35
C PHE A 8 7.32 -10.75 -0.05
N PRO A 9 8.30 -11.11 -0.92
CA PRO A 9 8.00 -11.50 -2.30
C PRO A 9 7.02 -12.66 -2.41
N ASP A 10 6.86 -13.41 -1.36
CA ASP A 10 6.01 -14.59 -1.30
C ASP A 10 4.60 -14.32 -0.82
N TRP A 11 4.38 -13.15 -0.23
CA TRP A 11 3.14 -12.84 0.45
C TRP A 11 1.98 -12.63 -0.51
N ASP A 12 2.16 -11.79 -1.51
CA ASP A 12 1.10 -11.44 -2.45
C ASP A 12 0.72 -12.57 -3.41
N ASN A 13 1.54 -13.59 -3.52
CA ASN A 13 1.33 -14.70 -4.45
C ASN A 13 0.76 -15.98 -3.80
N GLY A 14 0.17 -15.86 -2.63
CA GLY A 14 -0.45 -17.00 -1.97
C GLY A 14 0.52 -18.14 -1.65
N GLY A 15 1.71 -17.80 -1.22
CA GLY A 15 2.70 -18.76 -0.77
C GLY A 15 3.70 -19.18 -1.83
N CYS A 16 4.41 -18.27 -2.41
CA CYS A 16 5.67 -18.51 -3.10
C CYS A 16 5.69 -19.48 -4.25
N LYS A 17 4.59 -19.71 -4.88
CA LYS A 17 4.62 -20.74 -5.92
C LYS A 17 5.44 -20.36 -7.14
N GLN A 18 5.63 -19.05 -7.38
CA GLN A 18 6.47 -18.57 -8.49
C GLN A 18 6.95 -17.11 -8.27
N PRO A 19 7.82 -16.83 -7.31
CA PRO A 19 8.28 -15.44 -7.06
C PRO A 19 8.94 -14.80 -8.28
N GLY A 20 9.58 -15.58 -9.13
CA GLY A 20 10.24 -15.06 -10.32
C GLY A 20 9.31 -14.60 -11.44
N VAL A 21 8.03 -14.95 -11.41
CA VAL A 21 7.08 -14.58 -12.47
C VAL A 21 6.53 -13.18 -12.25
N TYR A 22 6.14 -12.87 -11.00
CA TYR A 22 5.50 -11.59 -10.69
C TYR A 22 6.48 -10.51 -10.25
N MET A 23 7.54 -10.90 -9.56
CA MET A 23 8.48 -9.99 -8.91
C MET A 23 9.88 -10.00 -9.53
N ALA A 24 10.05 -10.70 -10.62
CA ALA A 24 11.33 -10.83 -11.30
C ALA A 24 12.47 -11.35 -10.40
N GLY A 25 12.14 -11.95 -9.25
CA GLY A 25 13.07 -12.46 -8.25
C GLY A 25 13.15 -11.59 -6.99
N SER A 26 13.95 -12.01 -6.02
CA SER A 26 14.10 -11.31 -4.74
C SER A 26 14.74 -9.92 -4.90
N PRO A 27 14.46 -8.97 -3.98
CA PRO A 27 15.02 -7.62 -4.02
C PRO A 27 16.56 -7.56 -4.03
N TRP A 28 17.20 -8.55 -3.43
CA TRP A 28 18.67 -8.68 -3.37
C TRP A 28 19.25 -9.53 -4.50
N SER A 29 18.42 -9.98 -5.42
CA SER A 29 18.87 -10.67 -6.62
C SER A 29 19.67 -9.74 -7.53
N LYS A 30 20.73 -10.27 -8.16
CA LYS A 30 21.49 -9.54 -9.19
C LYS A 30 20.83 -9.54 -10.57
N ASN A 31 19.63 -10.16 -10.68
CA ASN A 31 18.88 -10.17 -11.92
C ASN A 31 18.48 -8.72 -12.29
N PRO A 32 18.76 -8.24 -13.52
CA PRO A 32 18.41 -6.88 -13.94
C PRO A 32 16.93 -6.52 -13.79
N ALA A 33 16.03 -7.49 -13.94
CA ALA A 33 14.61 -7.28 -13.75
C ALA A 33 14.26 -7.02 -12.28
N SER A 34 14.84 -7.79 -11.35
CA SER A 34 14.68 -7.57 -9.91
C SER A 34 15.22 -6.21 -9.46
N VAL A 35 16.38 -5.83 -9.96
CA VAL A 35 17.00 -4.53 -9.67
C VAL A 35 16.10 -3.39 -10.12
N ARG A 36 15.56 -3.46 -11.34
CA ARG A 36 14.61 -2.44 -11.84
C ARG A 36 13.34 -2.39 -11.02
N HIS A 37 12.80 -3.56 -10.69
CA HIS A 37 11.58 -3.67 -9.87
C HIS A 37 11.77 -2.99 -8.51
N TYR A 38 12.84 -3.33 -7.83
CA TYR A 38 13.19 -2.73 -6.55
C TYR A 38 13.44 -1.22 -6.62
N ALA A 39 14.14 -0.76 -7.66
CA ALA A 39 14.41 0.65 -7.87
C ALA A 39 13.12 1.50 -8.07
N ASN A 40 12.08 0.88 -8.63
CA ASN A 40 10.78 1.51 -8.86
C ASN A 40 9.79 1.33 -7.70
N SER A 41 10.22 0.76 -6.58
CA SER A 41 9.35 0.60 -5.41
C SER A 41 8.99 1.97 -4.80
N PRO A 42 7.72 2.21 -4.46
CA PRO A 42 7.24 3.53 -4.02
C PRO A 42 8.01 4.13 -2.85
N HIS A 43 8.43 3.31 -1.88
CA HIS A 43 9.18 3.77 -0.71
C HIS A 43 10.55 4.37 -1.07
N LYS A 44 11.10 4.05 -2.23
CA LYS A 44 12.36 4.63 -2.74
C LYS A 44 12.18 6.03 -3.32
N LEU A 45 10.94 6.43 -3.54
CA LEU A 45 10.59 7.68 -4.21
C LEU A 45 9.83 8.64 -3.26
N VAL A 46 9.78 8.32 -1.97
CA VAL A 46 9.06 9.10 -0.95
C VAL A 46 9.50 10.57 -0.95
N GLN A 47 10.79 10.84 -1.17
CA GLN A 47 11.31 12.21 -1.24
C GLN A 47 10.70 13.07 -2.36
N ASN A 48 9.99 12.46 -3.30
CA ASN A 48 9.32 13.14 -4.41
C ASN A 48 7.79 13.24 -4.19
N TRP A 49 7.28 12.76 -3.05
CA TRP A 49 5.86 12.80 -2.78
C TRP A 49 5.42 14.22 -2.40
N ASP A 50 4.43 14.73 -3.11
CA ASP A 50 3.82 16.04 -2.90
C ASP A 50 2.28 16.00 -2.99
N THR A 51 1.75 14.93 -3.52
CA THR A 51 0.31 14.73 -3.73
C THR A 51 -0.36 14.23 -2.45
N PRO A 52 -1.48 14.86 -2.02
CA PRO A 52 -2.25 14.39 -0.87
C PRO A 52 -2.65 12.92 -0.96
N ILE A 53 -2.46 12.16 0.10
CA ILE A 53 -2.68 10.72 0.12
C ILE A 53 -3.71 10.29 1.17
N LEU A 54 -4.73 9.55 0.73
CA LEU A 54 -5.66 8.84 1.60
C LEU A 54 -5.31 7.35 1.60
N VAL A 55 -4.97 6.83 2.76
CA VAL A 55 -4.67 5.41 2.98
C VAL A 55 -5.86 4.76 3.67
N THR A 56 -6.38 3.68 3.10
CA THR A 56 -7.44 2.87 3.72
C THR A 56 -6.98 1.42 3.83
N HIS A 57 -7.20 0.78 5.00
CA HIS A 57 -6.72 -0.58 5.21
C HIS A 57 -7.59 -1.33 6.23
N GLY A 58 -7.81 -2.62 5.99
CA GLY A 58 -8.40 -3.53 6.96
C GLY A 58 -7.31 -4.17 7.83
N GLU A 59 -7.47 -4.16 9.15
CA GLU A 59 -6.46 -4.74 10.05
C GLU A 59 -6.34 -6.27 9.91
N LEU A 60 -7.39 -6.92 9.41
CA LEU A 60 -7.40 -8.37 9.16
C LEU A 60 -7.03 -8.71 7.71
N ASP A 61 -6.33 -7.80 7.04
CA ASP A 61 -5.81 -8.06 5.70
C ASP A 61 -4.56 -8.94 5.78
N TYR A 62 -4.76 -10.23 5.50
CA TYR A 62 -3.68 -11.21 5.43
C TYR A 62 -3.11 -11.39 4.02
N ARG A 63 -3.64 -10.65 3.06
CA ARG A 63 -3.10 -10.61 1.70
C ARG A 63 -2.06 -9.48 1.57
N VAL A 64 -2.41 -8.31 2.09
CA VAL A 64 -1.52 -7.14 2.17
C VAL A 64 -1.44 -6.72 3.64
N PRO A 65 -0.33 -6.98 4.33
CA PRO A 65 -0.20 -6.65 5.75
C PRO A 65 -0.46 -5.17 6.02
N VAL A 66 -1.17 -4.88 7.11
CA VAL A 66 -1.57 -3.52 7.49
C VAL A 66 -0.38 -2.57 7.65
N GLU A 67 0.78 -3.10 7.99
CA GLU A 67 2.04 -2.36 8.12
C GLU A 67 2.44 -1.66 6.82
N GLN A 68 2.00 -2.15 5.67
CA GLN A 68 2.28 -1.51 4.38
C GLN A 68 1.53 -0.19 4.25
N GLY A 69 0.25 -0.17 4.62
CA GLY A 69 -0.55 1.05 4.68
C GLY A 69 -0.03 2.03 5.73
N MET A 70 0.31 1.53 6.92
CA MET A 70 0.89 2.34 8.00
C MET A 70 2.23 2.97 7.58
N SER A 71 3.08 2.21 6.90
CA SER A 71 4.37 2.70 6.41
C SER A 71 4.20 3.80 5.37
N ALA A 72 3.27 3.65 4.43
CA ALA A 72 2.97 4.66 3.42
C ALA A 72 2.43 5.94 4.06
N PHE A 73 1.48 5.81 5.00
CA PHE A 73 0.94 6.95 5.75
C PHE A 73 2.04 7.68 6.54
N ASN A 74 2.86 6.93 7.28
CA ASN A 74 3.95 7.49 8.08
C ASN A 74 4.98 8.21 7.20
N ALA A 75 5.34 7.64 6.05
CA ALA A 75 6.24 8.28 5.10
C ALA A 75 5.68 9.62 4.60
N ALA A 76 4.40 9.67 4.25
CA ALA A 76 3.73 10.90 3.84
C ALA A 76 3.75 11.96 4.95
N GLN A 77 3.45 11.57 6.20
CA GLN A 77 3.51 12.45 7.36
C GLN A 77 4.93 13.02 7.57
N MET A 78 5.95 12.18 7.48
CA MET A 78 7.35 12.62 7.63
C MET A 78 7.77 13.60 6.54
N MET A 79 7.21 13.49 5.35
CA MET A 79 7.45 14.41 4.23
C MET A 79 6.60 15.67 4.30
N GLY A 80 5.69 15.81 5.28
CA GLY A 80 4.78 16.94 5.39
C GLY A 80 3.67 16.93 4.31
N VAL A 81 3.46 15.81 3.66
CA VAL A 81 2.40 15.64 2.66
C VAL A 81 1.05 15.49 3.37
N PRO A 82 0.02 16.25 2.99
CA PRO A 82 -1.32 16.07 3.54
C PRO A 82 -1.74 14.61 3.42
N SER A 83 -2.03 13.98 4.53
CA SER A 83 -2.36 12.55 4.53
C SER A 83 -3.34 12.18 5.62
N LYS A 84 -4.17 11.20 5.32
CA LYS A 84 -5.16 10.63 6.22
C LYS A 84 -5.12 9.12 6.13
N MET A 85 -5.25 8.44 7.27
CA MET A 85 -5.38 6.99 7.32
C MET A 85 -6.70 6.58 7.95
N ILE A 86 -7.37 5.63 7.33
CA ILE A 86 -8.59 5.00 7.85
C ILE A 86 -8.31 3.51 8.03
N LEU A 87 -8.33 3.06 9.27
CA LEU A 87 -8.21 1.65 9.63
C LEU A 87 -9.58 1.07 9.95
N PHE A 88 -9.82 -0.14 9.46
CA PHE A 88 -11.00 -0.93 9.73
C PHE A 88 -10.60 -2.19 10.52
N PRO A 89 -10.77 -2.19 11.86
CA PRO A 89 -10.27 -3.28 12.70
C PRO A 89 -10.89 -4.65 12.43
N ASP A 90 -12.06 -4.64 11.82
CA ASP A 90 -12.88 -5.82 11.58
C ASP A 90 -13.10 -6.16 10.08
N GLU A 91 -12.29 -5.55 9.21
CA GLU A 91 -12.27 -5.82 7.76
C GLU A 91 -10.96 -6.48 7.32
N ASN A 92 -11.06 -7.19 6.21
CA ASN A 92 -9.92 -7.83 5.54
C ASN A 92 -9.44 -7.02 4.33
N HIS A 93 -9.04 -7.71 3.26
CA HIS A 93 -8.60 -7.09 1.99
C HIS A 93 -9.71 -6.28 1.30
N TRP A 94 -10.97 -6.54 1.62
CA TRP A 94 -12.12 -5.80 1.13
C TRP A 94 -12.93 -5.25 2.29
N ILE A 95 -13.53 -4.07 2.09
CA ILE A 95 -14.44 -3.46 3.04
C ILE A 95 -15.85 -3.92 2.71
N LEU A 96 -16.31 -4.97 3.37
CA LEU A 96 -17.56 -5.68 3.04
C LEU A 96 -18.72 -5.36 3.96
N LYS A 97 -18.44 -4.97 5.22
CA LYS A 97 -19.51 -4.66 6.17
C LYS A 97 -20.21 -3.36 5.80
N PRO A 98 -21.55 -3.32 5.75
CA PRO A 98 -22.29 -2.16 5.25
C PRO A 98 -21.94 -0.84 5.95
N GLN A 99 -21.82 -0.86 7.28
CA GLN A 99 -21.46 0.34 8.06
C GLN A 99 -20.06 0.87 7.69
N ASN A 100 -19.10 -0.04 7.51
CA ASN A 100 -17.73 0.31 7.15
C ASN A 100 -17.67 0.82 5.70
N SER A 101 -18.41 0.20 4.80
CA SER A 101 -18.52 0.64 3.41
C SER A 101 -19.14 2.05 3.30
N ILE A 102 -20.17 2.35 4.08
CA ILE A 102 -20.76 3.70 4.12
C ILE A 102 -19.75 4.71 4.63
N HIS A 103 -19.02 4.38 5.70
CA HIS A 103 -17.98 5.25 6.24
C HIS A 103 -16.85 5.47 5.23
N TRP A 104 -16.36 4.40 4.62
CA TRP A 104 -15.33 4.47 3.57
C TRP A 104 -15.74 5.39 2.43
N ASN A 105 -16.96 5.23 1.90
CA ASN A 105 -17.47 6.06 0.79
C ASN A 105 -17.53 7.55 1.18
N ARG A 106 -18.02 7.87 2.38
CA ARG A 106 -18.08 9.26 2.86
C ARG A 106 -16.69 9.90 2.95
N GLU A 107 -15.75 9.19 3.53
CA GLU A 107 -14.37 9.68 3.69
C GLU A 107 -13.65 9.81 2.36
N PHE A 108 -13.86 8.85 1.45
CA PHE A 108 -13.28 8.85 0.12
C PHE A 108 -13.77 10.05 -0.70
N PHE A 109 -15.08 10.27 -0.77
CA PHE A 109 -15.61 11.42 -1.52
C PHE A 109 -15.28 12.76 -0.87
N ALA A 110 -15.28 12.85 0.46
CA ALA A 110 -14.85 14.06 1.14
C ALA A 110 -13.38 14.38 0.85
N TRP A 111 -12.52 13.38 0.78
CA TRP A 111 -11.11 13.54 0.39
C TRP A 111 -10.97 14.05 -1.03
N LEU A 112 -11.70 13.46 -1.98
CA LEU A 112 -11.69 13.92 -3.37
C LEU A 112 -12.21 15.36 -3.51
N ASP A 113 -13.29 15.70 -2.82
CA ASP A 113 -13.85 17.06 -2.82
C ASP A 113 -12.86 18.09 -2.28
N GLN A 114 -12.00 17.68 -1.36
CA GLN A 114 -11.00 18.58 -0.77
C GLN A 114 -9.81 18.82 -1.71
N TYR A 115 -9.33 17.79 -2.42
CA TYR A 115 -8.07 17.84 -3.14
C TYR A 115 -8.16 17.69 -4.66
N CYS A 116 -9.29 17.25 -5.19
CA CYS A 116 -9.48 16.99 -6.63
C CYS A 116 -10.52 17.96 -7.25
N LYS A 117 -10.36 19.25 -6.99
CA LYS A 117 -11.22 20.29 -7.58
C LYS A 117 -10.69 20.77 -8.91
#